data_da706eaadfe87aeda15a4d5f1e6771f7
#
_entry.id   da706eaadfe87aeda15a4d5f1e6771f7
#
_cell.length_a   1.000
_cell.length_b   1.000
_cell.length_c   1.000
_cell.angle_alpha   90.00
_cell.angle_beta   90.00
_cell.angle_gamma   90.00
#
_symmetry.space_group_name_H-M   'P 1'
#
loop_
_entity.id
_entity.type
_entity.pdbx_description
1 polymer ?
#
loop_
_entity_poly.entity_id
_entity_poly.type
_entity_poly.pdbx_seq_one_letter_code
_entity_poly.pdbx_strand_id
1 'polypeptide(L)'
;MKHAARLPRSRGPVARPLRALAFAAIGLLAAACTSAPPPPDWQMNARQAIDAAVTAYLEGNARVEAAETARARSEIARTGRLDLLARAELMRCAARVASLVFEPCEAFEKLRADAAPAERAYADFLAARVQPQDVALLPEPHRALADAKTGAEATAAALGAIDDPLSRLIAAGVLFESNRASPQTIQIAVDTASAQGWRRPLLAWLNLQLMRAEQAGASAEAERLRRRIAVVQGEP
;
A
#
# COMPACT_ATOMS: atom_id res chain seq x y z
N MET A 1 93.87 -24.03 -32.30
CA MET A 1 92.93 -25.11 -32.53
C MET A 1 92.15 -25.30 -31.25
N LYS A 2 90.84 -24.83 -31.17
CA LYS A 2 89.78 -25.41 -30.37
C LYS A 2 88.53 -24.50 -30.54
N HIS A 3 87.58 -24.95 -31.28
CA HIS A 3 86.23 -24.32 -31.45
C HIS A 3 85.43 -24.44 -30.17
N ALA A 4 84.86 -23.34 -29.69
CA ALA A 4 83.87 -23.37 -28.66
C ALA A 4 82.51 -22.97 -29.29
N ALA A 5 81.60 -23.91 -29.32
CA ALA A 5 80.24 -23.75 -29.80
C ALA A 5 79.42 -22.84 -28.82
N ARG A 6 78.73 -21.86 -29.37
CA ARG A 6 77.72 -21.05 -28.61
C ARG A 6 76.34 -21.69 -28.78
N LEU A 7 75.67 -21.99 -27.65
CA LEU A 7 74.26 -22.38 -27.56
C LEU A 7 73.37 -21.20 -27.69
N PRO A 8 72.20 -21.26 -28.34
CA PRO A 8 71.25 -20.15 -28.41
C PRO A 8 70.40 -20.11 -27.16
N ARG A 9 70.18 -18.86 -26.64
CA ARG A 9 69.28 -18.54 -25.54
C ARG A 9 67.83 -18.66 -26.02
N SER A 10 67.02 -19.50 -25.34
CA SER A 10 65.59 -19.55 -25.46
C SER A 10 64.95 -18.27 -24.89
N ARG A 11 64.15 -17.60 -25.69
CA ARG A 11 63.29 -16.51 -25.26
C ARG A 11 62.04 -17.10 -24.58
N GLY A 12 61.77 -16.67 -23.35
CA GLY A 12 60.65 -17.07 -22.55
C GLY A 12 59.30 -16.50 -23.03
N PRO A 13 58.18 -16.98 -22.49
CA PRO A 13 56.90 -16.98 -23.09
C PRO A 13 56.09 -15.67 -22.97
N VAL A 14 55.32 -15.50 -23.99
CA VAL A 14 54.36 -14.40 -24.21
C VAL A 14 53.23 -14.48 -23.19
N ALA A 15 53.23 -13.61 -22.15
CA ALA A 15 52.16 -13.46 -21.17
C ALA A 15 51.37 -12.15 -21.38
N ARG A 16 50.89 -11.91 -22.61
CA ARG A 16 50.19 -10.64 -22.94
C ARG A 16 48.70 -10.74 -23.39
N PRO A 17 48.09 -11.89 -23.75
CA PRO A 17 46.68 -11.87 -24.16
C PRO A 17 45.67 -11.96 -23.01
N LEU A 18 46.02 -12.50 -21.83
CA LEU A 18 45.04 -12.64 -20.72
C LEU A 18 44.64 -11.35 -20.05
N ARG A 19 45.49 -10.32 -20.02
CA ARG A 19 45.15 -9.03 -19.42
C ARG A 19 44.20 -8.20 -20.30
N ALA A 20 44.28 -8.32 -21.61
CA ALA A 20 43.41 -7.62 -22.55
C ALA A 20 41.95 -8.18 -22.52
N LEU A 21 41.80 -9.49 -22.33
CA LEU A 21 40.47 -10.11 -22.16
C LEU A 21 39.79 -9.78 -20.87
N ALA A 22 40.51 -9.56 -19.77
CA ALA A 22 39.94 -9.16 -18.48
C ALA A 22 39.38 -7.72 -18.50
N PHE A 23 40.02 -6.79 -19.19
CA PHE A 23 39.55 -5.44 -19.35
C PHE A 23 38.32 -5.34 -20.28
N ALA A 24 38.20 -6.17 -21.30
CA ALA A 24 37.03 -6.22 -22.18
C ALA A 24 35.78 -6.78 -21.46
N ALA A 25 35.94 -7.75 -20.55
CA ALA A 25 34.84 -8.32 -19.76
C ALA A 25 34.28 -7.33 -18.72
N ILE A 26 35.13 -6.48 -18.12
CA ILE A 26 34.70 -5.42 -17.15
C ILE A 26 33.95 -4.31 -17.85
N GLY A 27 34.31 -3.94 -19.07
CA GLY A 27 33.63 -2.93 -19.88
C GLY A 27 32.21 -3.34 -20.30
N LEU A 28 31.95 -4.63 -20.53
CA LEU A 28 30.63 -5.16 -20.89
C LEU A 28 29.64 -5.20 -19.71
N LEU A 29 30.14 -5.34 -18.49
CA LEU A 29 29.31 -5.34 -17.27
C LEU A 29 28.83 -3.92 -16.87
N ALA A 30 29.55 -2.88 -17.26
CA ALA A 30 29.16 -1.49 -16.98
C ALA A 30 28.05 -0.96 -17.92
N ALA A 31 27.81 -1.58 -19.08
CA ALA A 31 26.76 -1.19 -20.03
C ALA A 31 25.38 -1.75 -19.71
N ALA A 32 25.23 -2.61 -18.68
CA ALA A 32 23.95 -3.22 -18.30
C ALA A 32 23.07 -2.33 -17.39
N CYS A 33 23.53 -1.15 -16.98
CA CYS A 33 22.70 -0.19 -16.25
C CYS A 33 21.99 0.76 -17.23
N THR A 34 21.22 0.23 -18.17
CA THR A 34 20.23 1.04 -18.90
C THR A 34 19.05 1.25 -17.98
N SER A 35 19.02 2.36 -17.24
CA SER A 35 17.82 2.82 -16.54
C SER A 35 16.69 2.94 -17.56
N ALA A 36 15.55 2.30 -17.25
CA ALA A 36 14.34 2.48 -18.05
C ALA A 36 14.05 3.99 -18.21
N PRO A 37 13.51 4.44 -19.35
CA PRO A 37 13.13 5.83 -19.50
C PRO A 37 12.18 6.24 -18.37
N PRO A 38 12.27 7.48 -17.86
CA PRO A 38 11.40 7.94 -16.80
C PRO A 38 9.93 7.82 -17.22
N PRO A 39 9.02 7.50 -16.27
CA PRO A 39 7.60 7.43 -16.58
C PRO A 39 7.10 8.78 -17.13
N PRO A 40 6.10 8.78 -18.01
CA PRO A 40 5.51 10.01 -18.54
C PRO A 40 4.99 10.93 -17.43
N ASP A 41 5.06 12.25 -17.61
CA ASP A 41 4.66 13.25 -16.62
C ASP A 41 3.24 13.03 -16.08
N TRP A 42 2.29 12.70 -16.98
CA TRP A 42 0.90 12.44 -16.57
C TRP A 42 0.80 11.30 -15.55
N GLN A 43 1.64 10.28 -15.67
CA GLN A 43 1.62 9.12 -14.76
C GLN A 43 2.15 9.51 -13.38
N MET A 44 3.21 10.30 -13.33
CA MET A 44 3.76 10.82 -12.06
C MET A 44 2.76 11.79 -11.41
N ASN A 45 2.17 12.68 -12.20
CA ASN A 45 1.18 13.64 -11.72
C ASN A 45 -0.08 12.96 -11.20
N ALA A 46 -0.61 11.96 -11.93
CA ALA A 46 -1.78 11.20 -11.50
C ALA A 46 -1.51 10.45 -10.18
N ARG A 47 -0.35 9.78 -10.06
CA ARG A 47 0.03 9.08 -8.84
C ARG A 47 0.13 10.06 -7.66
N GLN A 48 0.85 11.15 -7.82
CA GLN A 48 0.99 12.18 -6.78
C GLN A 48 -0.36 12.74 -6.34
N ALA A 49 -1.27 12.98 -7.30
CA ALA A 49 -2.60 13.49 -7.00
C ALA A 49 -3.47 12.45 -6.26
N ILE A 50 -3.36 11.16 -6.60
CA ILE A 50 -4.03 10.08 -5.86
C ILE A 50 -3.52 10.02 -4.42
N ASP A 51 -2.21 10.00 -4.23
CA ASP A 51 -1.58 9.93 -2.91
C ASP A 51 -1.95 11.15 -2.05
N ALA A 52 -1.96 12.35 -2.64
CA ALA A 52 -2.38 13.60 -1.98
C ALA A 52 -3.87 13.58 -1.62
N ALA A 53 -4.75 13.07 -2.50
CA ALA A 53 -6.18 12.96 -2.23
C ALA A 53 -6.46 11.99 -1.08
N VAL A 54 -5.78 10.83 -1.05
CA VAL A 54 -5.91 9.84 0.02
C VAL A 54 -5.43 10.45 1.35
N THR A 55 -4.26 11.07 1.37
CA THR A 55 -3.72 11.73 2.56
C THR A 55 -4.67 12.80 3.08
N ALA A 56 -5.15 13.69 2.21
CA ALA A 56 -6.08 14.74 2.57
C ALA A 56 -7.40 14.19 3.14
N TYR A 57 -7.89 13.07 2.59
CA TYR A 57 -9.05 12.38 3.14
C TYR A 57 -8.77 11.89 4.57
N LEU A 58 -7.67 11.20 4.80
CA LEU A 58 -7.30 10.65 6.11
C LEU A 58 -7.10 11.74 7.17
N GLU A 59 -6.53 12.87 6.78
CA GLU A 59 -6.36 14.06 7.63
C GLU A 59 -7.66 14.83 7.88
N GLY A 60 -8.72 14.57 7.12
CA GLY A 60 -10.01 15.26 7.21
C GLY A 60 -10.11 16.55 6.40
N ASN A 61 -9.21 16.75 5.42
CA ASN A 61 -9.20 17.94 4.54
C ASN A 61 -10.00 17.69 3.26
N ALA A 62 -11.34 17.78 3.35
CA ALA A 62 -12.24 17.51 2.23
C ALA A 62 -12.02 18.39 0.99
N ARG A 63 -11.57 19.65 1.20
CA ARG A 63 -11.30 20.57 0.08
C ARG A 63 -10.12 20.13 -0.76
N VAL A 64 -9.01 19.73 -0.11
CA VAL A 64 -7.82 19.23 -0.80
C VAL A 64 -8.11 17.87 -1.41
N GLU A 65 -8.81 16.96 -0.70
CA GLU A 65 -9.25 15.68 -1.26
C GLU A 65 -10.01 15.86 -2.59
N ALA A 66 -10.97 16.77 -2.63
CA ALA A 66 -11.76 17.02 -3.83
C ALA A 66 -10.91 17.56 -5.00
N ALA A 67 -10.02 18.52 -4.73
CA ALA A 67 -9.16 19.13 -5.72
C ALA A 67 -8.16 18.11 -6.31
N GLU A 68 -7.49 17.33 -5.46
CA GLU A 68 -6.52 16.33 -5.89
C GLU A 68 -7.18 15.13 -6.58
N THR A 69 -8.39 14.74 -6.16
CA THR A 69 -9.19 13.75 -6.89
C THR A 69 -9.52 14.22 -8.32
N ALA A 70 -9.94 15.48 -8.48
CA ALA A 70 -10.22 16.04 -9.80
C ALA A 70 -8.97 16.10 -10.67
N ARG A 71 -7.81 16.46 -10.08
CA ARG A 71 -6.51 16.47 -10.76
C ARG A 71 -6.12 15.07 -11.23
N ALA A 72 -6.21 14.05 -10.36
CA ALA A 72 -5.89 12.66 -10.71
C ALA A 72 -6.75 12.17 -11.89
N ARG A 73 -8.06 12.42 -11.84
CA ARG A 73 -8.98 12.09 -12.93
C ARG A 73 -8.62 12.78 -14.25
N SER A 74 -8.27 14.05 -14.19
CA SER A 74 -7.87 14.84 -15.35
C SER A 74 -6.61 14.28 -16.01
N GLU A 75 -5.58 13.94 -15.22
CA GLU A 75 -4.34 13.37 -15.74
C GLU A 75 -4.56 11.99 -16.38
N ILE A 76 -5.38 11.14 -15.77
CA ILE A 76 -5.70 9.81 -16.31
C ILE A 76 -6.59 9.94 -17.57
N ALA A 77 -7.57 10.84 -17.57
CA ALA A 77 -8.50 11.03 -18.68
C ALA A 77 -7.79 11.35 -20.01
N ARG A 78 -6.64 12.03 -19.95
CA ARG A 78 -5.80 12.33 -21.15
C ARG A 78 -5.34 11.06 -21.87
N THR A 79 -5.37 9.92 -21.22
CA THR A 79 -4.92 8.63 -21.77
C THR A 79 -6.05 7.77 -22.30
N GLY A 80 -7.31 8.08 -21.94
CA GLY A 80 -8.48 7.24 -22.24
C GLY A 80 -8.47 5.88 -21.50
N ARG A 81 -7.58 5.67 -20.53
CA ARG A 81 -7.40 4.41 -19.78
C ARG A 81 -8.42 4.26 -18.67
N LEU A 82 -9.53 3.57 -18.95
CA LEU A 82 -10.61 3.31 -17.99
C LEU A 82 -10.14 2.41 -16.83
N ASP A 83 -9.25 1.47 -17.09
CA ASP A 83 -8.63 0.61 -16.07
C ASP A 83 -7.85 1.41 -15.02
N LEU A 84 -7.11 2.44 -15.43
CA LEU A 84 -6.38 3.31 -14.50
C LEU A 84 -7.33 4.21 -13.71
N LEU A 85 -8.41 4.68 -14.34
CA LEU A 85 -9.44 5.46 -13.66
C LEU A 85 -10.15 4.59 -12.60
N ALA A 86 -10.51 3.35 -12.94
CA ALA A 86 -11.07 2.38 -12.00
C ALA A 86 -10.17 2.18 -10.78
N ARG A 87 -8.88 2.02 -10.99
CA ARG A 87 -7.89 1.88 -9.92
C ARG A 87 -7.82 3.10 -9.01
N ALA A 88 -7.86 4.32 -9.58
CA ALA A 88 -7.85 5.56 -8.79
C ALA A 88 -9.11 5.69 -7.92
N GLU A 89 -10.29 5.36 -8.46
CA GLU A 89 -11.54 5.35 -7.69
C GLU A 89 -11.52 4.31 -6.57
N LEU A 90 -10.91 3.15 -6.82
CA LEU A 90 -10.79 2.09 -5.83
C LEU A 90 -9.91 2.49 -4.65
N MET A 91 -8.82 3.23 -4.88
CA MET A 91 -7.98 3.78 -3.80
C MET A 91 -8.75 4.73 -2.88
N ARG A 92 -9.65 5.55 -3.45
CA ARG A 92 -10.53 6.41 -2.66
C ARG A 92 -11.51 5.60 -1.78
N CYS A 93 -12.07 4.53 -2.32
CA CYS A 93 -12.93 3.62 -1.54
C CYS A 93 -12.15 2.92 -0.43
N ALA A 94 -10.93 2.49 -0.70
CA ALA A 94 -10.06 1.86 0.30
C ALA A 94 -9.79 2.81 1.50
N ALA A 95 -9.51 4.09 1.23
CA ALA A 95 -9.32 5.08 2.29
C ALA A 95 -10.60 5.29 3.14
N ARG A 96 -11.80 5.17 2.54
CA ARG A 96 -13.09 5.20 3.26
C ARG A 96 -13.25 3.99 4.17
N VAL A 97 -12.97 2.80 3.70
CA VAL A 97 -12.99 1.56 4.51
C VAL A 97 -12.02 1.66 5.69
N ALA A 98 -10.83 2.23 5.51
CA ALA A 98 -9.88 2.49 6.60
C ALA A 98 -10.46 3.39 7.71
N SER A 99 -11.47 4.20 7.39
CA SER A 99 -12.19 5.11 8.29
C SER A 99 -13.60 4.62 8.66
N LEU A 100 -13.89 3.32 8.50
CA LEU A 100 -15.18 2.68 8.80
C LEU A 100 -16.37 3.27 8.01
N VAL A 101 -16.14 3.74 6.78
CA VAL A 101 -17.19 4.19 5.87
C VAL A 101 -17.36 3.14 4.79
N PHE A 102 -18.51 2.44 4.81
CA PHE A 102 -18.82 1.29 3.96
C PHE A 102 -19.90 1.60 2.91
N GLU A 103 -19.82 2.78 2.33
CA GLU A 103 -20.69 3.18 1.23
C GLU A 103 -20.30 2.45 -0.06
N PRO A 104 -21.29 2.18 -0.96
CA PRO A 104 -20.99 1.63 -2.28
C PRO A 104 -19.97 2.47 -3.04
N CYS A 105 -19.01 1.80 -3.67
CA CYS A 105 -17.98 2.43 -4.47
C CYS A 105 -18.50 2.79 -5.87
N GLU A 106 -19.55 3.64 -5.95
CA GLU A 106 -20.30 3.90 -7.18
C GLU A 106 -19.44 4.31 -8.38
N ALA A 107 -18.40 5.12 -8.13
CA ALA A 107 -17.51 5.57 -9.19
C ALA A 107 -16.67 4.42 -9.77
N PHE A 108 -16.24 3.48 -8.93
CA PHE A 108 -15.59 2.25 -9.38
C PHE A 108 -16.59 1.31 -10.06
N GLU A 109 -17.80 1.13 -9.51
CA GLU A 109 -18.79 0.21 -10.07
C GLU A 109 -19.17 0.56 -11.51
N LYS A 110 -19.18 1.84 -11.87
CA LYS A 110 -19.38 2.29 -13.27
C LYS A 110 -18.23 1.89 -14.20
N LEU A 111 -17.07 1.57 -13.65
CA LEU A 111 -15.85 1.20 -14.38
C LEU A 111 -15.47 -0.27 -14.18
N ARG A 112 -16.27 -1.04 -13.41
CA ARG A 112 -15.94 -2.43 -13.03
C ARG A 112 -15.69 -3.33 -14.24
N ALA A 113 -16.40 -3.12 -15.35
CA ALA A 113 -16.23 -3.92 -16.57
C ALA A 113 -14.84 -3.72 -17.20
N ASP A 114 -14.27 -2.52 -17.08
CA ASP A 114 -12.97 -2.14 -17.62
C ASP A 114 -11.81 -2.38 -16.65
N ALA A 115 -12.12 -2.70 -15.39
CA ALA A 115 -11.14 -2.98 -14.36
C ALA A 115 -10.49 -4.36 -14.55
N ALA A 116 -9.19 -4.49 -14.22
CA ALA A 116 -8.51 -5.77 -14.25
C ALA A 116 -9.05 -6.73 -13.16
N PRO A 117 -8.81 -8.06 -13.29
CA PRO A 117 -9.28 -9.04 -12.29
C PRO A 117 -8.83 -8.72 -10.86
N ALA A 118 -7.61 -8.22 -10.68
CA ALA A 118 -7.07 -7.86 -9.36
C ALA A 118 -7.83 -6.68 -8.72
N GLU A 119 -8.19 -5.66 -9.49
CA GLU A 119 -8.98 -4.53 -9.02
C GLU A 119 -10.41 -4.95 -8.66
N ARG A 120 -11.02 -5.86 -9.44
CA ARG A 120 -12.35 -6.40 -9.10
C ARG A 120 -12.31 -7.21 -7.81
N ALA A 121 -11.32 -8.10 -7.66
CA ALA A 121 -11.11 -8.86 -6.42
C ALA A 121 -10.88 -7.94 -5.22
N TYR A 122 -10.11 -6.86 -5.41
CA TYR A 122 -9.87 -5.89 -4.34
C TYR A 122 -11.13 -5.10 -3.96
N ALA A 123 -11.97 -4.72 -4.91
CA ALA A 123 -13.27 -4.11 -4.63
C ALA A 123 -14.17 -5.05 -3.82
N ASP A 124 -14.18 -6.34 -4.14
CA ASP A 124 -14.94 -7.34 -3.39
C ASP A 124 -14.34 -7.60 -2.00
N PHE A 125 -13.02 -7.50 -1.84
CA PHE A 125 -12.36 -7.52 -0.54
C PHE A 125 -12.76 -6.32 0.33
N LEU A 126 -12.75 -5.10 -0.21
CA LEU A 126 -13.19 -3.90 0.51
C LEU A 126 -14.64 -3.98 0.99
N ALA A 127 -15.48 -4.70 0.26
CA ALA A 127 -16.89 -4.97 0.62
C ALA A 127 -17.06 -6.26 1.46
N ALA A 128 -15.98 -6.83 2.00
CA ALA A 128 -15.96 -8.05 2.80
C ALA A 128 -16.63 -9.28 2.12
N ARG A 129 -16.59 -9.37 0.79
CA ARG A 129 -17.24 -10.42 -0.01
C ARG A 129 -16.30 -11.10 -1.03
N VAL A 130 -14.97 -10.93 -0.87
CA VAL A 130 -14.00 -11.60 -1.76
C VAL A 130 -14.17 -13.11 -1.72
N GLN A 131 -14.13 -13.73 -2.91
CA GLN A 131 -14.26 -15.17 -3.02
C GLN A 131 -12.92 -15.88 -2.78
N PRO A 132 -12.89 -17.11 -2.23
CA PRO A 132 -11.67 -17.84 -1.93
C PRO A 132 -10.69 -17.96 -3.12
N GLN A 133 -11.21 -18.18 -4.33
CA GLN A 133 -10.40 -18.28 -5.55
C GLN A 133 -9.73 -16.96 -5.96
N ASP A 134 -10.26 -15.82 -5.50
CA ASP A 134 -9.79 -14.49 -5.86
C ASP A 134 -8.76 -13.92 -4.84
N VAL A 135 -8.57 -14.62 -3.71
CA VAL A 135 -7.62 -14.17 -2.66
C VAL A 135 -6.21 -14.01 -3.20
N ALA A 136 -5.78 -14.87 -4.12
CA ALA A 136 -4.45 -14.77 -4.74
C ALA A 136 -4.27 -13.49 -5.59
N LEU A 137 -5.35 -12.85 -6.02
CA LEU A 137 -5.34 -11.59 -6.78
C LEU A 137 -5.21 -10.36 -5.90
N LEU A 138 -5.42 -10.49 -4.59
CA LEU A 138 -5.29 -9.38 -3.64
C LEU A 138 -3.83 -8.94 -3.48
N PRO A 139 -3.60 -7.67 -3.09
CA PRO A 139 -2.30 -7.24 -2.58
C PRO A 139 -1.83 -8.18 -1.46
N GLU A 140 -0.54 -8.50 -1.47
CA GLU A 140 0.06 -9.48 -0.57
C GLU A 140 -0.30 -9.25 0.91
N PRO A 141 -0.27 -8.00 1.46
CA PRO A 141 -0.59 -7.75 2.86
C PRO A 141 -2.01 -8.16 3.28
N HIS A 142 -2.94 -8.26 2.34
CA HIS A 142 -4.35 -8.55 2.64
C HIS A 142 -4.72 -10.04 2.52
N ARG A 143 -3.88 -10.86 1.87
CA ARG A 143 -4.20 -12.26 1.56
C ARG A 143 -4.43 -13.10 2.81
N ALA A 144 -3.55 -12.96 3.81
CA ALA A 144 -3.67 -13.71 5.07
C ALA A 144 -4.94 -13.37 5.86
N LEU A 145 -5.46 -12.15 5.71
CA LEU A 145 -6.65 -11.66 6.42
C LEU A 145 -7.95 -11.93 5.68
N ALA A 146 -7.89 -12.24 4.40
CA ALA A 146 -9.05 -12.61 3.58
C ALA A 146 -9.61 -14.01 3.96
N ASP A 147 -8.80 -14.89 4.59
CA ASP A 147 -9.27 -16.20 5.05
C ASP A 147 -10.16 -16.06 6.29
N ALA A 148 -11.43 -16.43 6.14
CA ALA A 148 -12.44 -16.37 7.20
C ALA A 148 -12.20 -17.38 8.34
N LYS A 149 -11.36 -18.39 8.15
CA LYS A 149 -11.11 -19.46 9.13
C LYS A 149 -10.06 -19.11 10.18
N THR A 150 -9.37 -18.01 10.00
CA THR A 150 -8.31 -17.56 10.92
C THR A 150 -8.93 -17.09 12.24
N GLY A 151 -8.47 -17.63 13.37
CA GLY A 151 -8.90 -17.22 14.72
C GLY A 151 -8.52 -15.75 15.04
N ALA A 152 -9.19 -15.17 16.05
CA ALA A 152 -9.08 -13.75 16.38
C ALA A 152 -7.64 -13.33 16.73
N GLU A 153 -6.90 -14.15 17.48
CA GLU A 153 -5.51 -13.88 17.88
C GLU A 153 -4.56 -13.89 16.66
N ALA A 154 -4.64 -14.93 15.83
CA ALA A 154 -3.84 -15.02 14.60
C ALA A 154 -4.20 -13.92 13.60
N THR A 155 -5.47 -13.52 13.54
CA THR A 155 -5.95 -12.39 12.73
C THR A 155 -5.31 -11.07 13.21
N ALA A 156 -5.30 -10.82 14.53
CA ALA A 156 -4.68 -9.62 15.09
C ALA A 156 -3.16 -9.61 14.89
N ALA A 157 -2.50 -10.75 15.02
CA ALA A 157 -1.07 -10.88 14.75
C ALA A 157 -0.75 -10.60 13.27
N ALA A 158 -1.50 -11.18 12.34
CA ALA A 158 -1.35 -10.92 10.91
C ALA A 158 -1.62 -9.46 10.55
N LEU A 159 -2.63 -8.83 11.18
CA LEU A 159 -2.90 -7.39 11.01
C LEU A 159 -1.72 -6.54 11.48
N GLY A 160 -1.17 -6.84 12.65
CA GLY A 160 -0.02 -6.14 13.23
C GLY A 160 1.25 -6.26 12.37
N ALA A 161 1.40 -7.33 11.62
CA ALA A 161 2.54 -7.59 10.74
C ALA A 161 2.49 -6.81 9.41
N ILE A 162 1.40 -6.16 9.07
CA ILE A 162 1.33 -5.32 7.87
C ILE A 162 2.13 -4.04 8.11
N ASP A 163 3.21 -3.82 7.35
CA ASP A 163 4.09 -2.65 7.53
C ASP A 163 3.42 -1.34 7.11
N ASP A 164 2.73 -1.33 5.95
CA ASP A 164 2.06 -0.13 5.45
C ASP A 164 0.85 0.25 6.30
N PRO A 165 0.84 1.46 6.93
CA PRO A 165 -0.22 1.88 7.84
C PRO A 165 -1.60 1.96 7.19
N LEU A 166 -1.68 2.38 5.93
CA LEU A 166 -2.97 2.46 5.23
C LEU A 166 -3.52 1.07 4.92
N SER A 167 -2.69 0.16 4.41
CA SER A 167 -3.08 -1.24 4.20
C SER A 167 -3.55 -1.91 5.49
N ARG A 168 -2.88 -1.63 6.62
CA ARG A 168 -3.28 -2.12 7.94
C ARG A 168 -4.66 -1.61 8.34
N LEU A 169 -4.94 -0.32 8.18
CA LEU A 169 -6.25 0.25 8.50
C LEU A 169 -7.36 -0.25 7.56
N ILE A 170 -7.08 -0.42 6.27
CA ILE A 170 -8.01 -1.00 5.31
C ILE A 170 -8.38 -2.43 5.75
N ALA A 171 -7.38 -3.24 6.07
CA ALA A 171 -7.60 -4.61 6.53
C ALA A 171 -8.42 -4.65 7.84
N ALA A 172 -8.12 -3.76 8.79
CA ALA A 172 -8.91 -3.62 10.02
C ALA A 172 -10.37 -3.25 9.72
N GLY A 173 -10.61 -2.34 8.76
CA GLY A 173 -11.95 -1.97 8.31
C GLY A 173 -12.71 -3.14 7.70
N VAL A 174 -12.07 -3.93 6.84
CA VAL A 174 -12.67 -5.15 6.26
C VAL A 174 -12.97 -6.19 7.35
N LEU A 175 -12.09 -6.36 8.33
CA LEU A 175 -12.35 -7.24 9.49
C LEU A 175 -13.55 -6.75 10.29
N PHE A 176 -13.73 -5.45 10.45
CA PHE A 176 -14.89 -4.87 11.12
C PHE A 176 -16.18 -5.12 10.34
N GLU A 177 -16.19 -4.83 9.04
CA GLU A 177 -17.36 -5.04 8.15
C GLU A 177 -17.80 -6.52 8.12
N SER A 178 -16.83 -7.44 8.17
CA SER A 178 -17.10 -8.89 8.24
C SER A 178 -17.41 -9.43 9.65
N ASN A 179 -17.61 -8.57 10.67
CA ASN A 179 -17.81 -8.94 12.08
C ASN A 179 -16.66 -9.77 12.69
N ARG A 180 -15.43 -9.60 12.20
CA ARG A 180 -14.23 -10.33 12.67
C ARG A 180 -13.28 -9.45 13.46
N ALA A 181 -13.60 -8.17 13.68
CA ALA A 181 -12.75 -7.27 14.45
C ALA A 181 -12.82 -7.56 15.94
N SER A 182 -11.75 -8.11 16.49
CA SER A 182 -11.54 -8.29 17.93
C SER A 182 -11.24 -6.94 18.62
N PRO A 183 -11.31 -6.86 19.97
CA PRO A 183 -10.83 -5.69 20.70
C PRO A 183 -9.37 -5.33 20.35
N GLN A 184 -8.52 -6.33 20.15
CA GLN A 184 -7.12 -6.12 19.76
C GLN A 184 -7.01 -5.54 18.34
N THR A 185 -7.83 -6.01 17.39
CA THR A 185 -7.92 -5.42 16.03
C THR A 185 -8.23 -3.93 16.10
N ILE A 186 -9.21 -3.54 16.93
CA ILE A 186 -9.62 -2.15 17.10
C ILE A 186 -8.49 -1.33 17.74
N GLN A 187 -7.79 -1.89 18.73
CA GLN A 187 -6.65 -1.22 19.37
C GLN A 187 -5.52 -0.97 18.35
N ILE A 188 -5.16 -1.97 17.54
CA ILE A 188 -4.16 -1.83 16.47
C ILE A 188 -4.56 -0.71 15.50
N ALA A 189 -5.83 -0.63 15.12
CA ALA A 189 -6.30 0.41 14.22
C ALA A 189 -6.21 1.82 14.84
N VAL A 190 -6.61 1.97 16.11
CA VAL A 190 -6.46 3.24 16.86
C VAL A 190 -5.00 3.67 16.93
N ASP A 191 -4.11 2.75 17.30
CA ASP A 191 -2.68 3.04 17.46
C ASP A 191 -2.05 3.41 16.12
N THR A 192 -2.43 2.69 15.05
CA THR A 192 -1.96 2.99 13.69
C THR A 192 -2.40 4.38 13.24
N ALA A 193 -3.69 4.71 13.34
CA ALA A 193 -4.21 6.02 12.95
C ALA A 193 -3.60 7.16 13.79
N SER A 194 -3.42 6.92 15.10
CA SER A 194 -2.81 7.88 16.03
C SER A 194 -1.35 8.15 15.67
N ALA A 195 -0.57 7.10 15.41
CA ALA A 195 0.85 7.22 15.04
C ALA A 195 1.06 8.01 13.73
N GLN A 196 0.09 7.92 12.80
CA GLN A 196 0.13 8.66 11.53
C GLN A 196 -0.45 10.08 11.62
N GLY A 197 -1.10 10.45 12.73
CA GLY A 197 -1.85 11.71 12.83
C GLY A 197 -3.08 11.78 11.91
N TRP A 198 -3.59 10.65 11.45
CA TRP A 198 -4.76 10.59 10.55
C TRP A 198 -6.06 10.76 11.33
N ARG A 199 -6.51 12.00 11.37
CA ARG A 199 -7.63 12.41 12.20
C ARG A 199 -8.95 11.67 11.88
N ARG A 200 -9.26 11.45 10.60
CA ARG A 200 -10.54 10.83 10.20
C ARG A 200 -10.64 9.37 10.67
N PRO A 201 -9.71 8.45 10.32
CA PRO A 201 -9.77 7.09 10.84
C PRO A 201 -9.61 7.05 12.36
N LEU A 202 -8.77 7.90 12.97
CA LEU A 202 -8.60 7.93 14.42
C LEU A 202 -9.93 8.21 15.12
N LEU A 203 -10.70 9.20 14.68
CA LEU A 203 -12.02 9.50 15.23
C LEU A 203 -12.99 8.34 15.03
N ALA A 204 -13.01 7.71 13.86
CA ALA A 204 -13.88 6.57 13.60
C ALA A 204 -13.61 5.42 14.57
N TRP A 205 -12.34 5.03 14.72
CA TRP A 205 -11.95 3.92 15.60
C TRP A 205 -12.08 4.25 17.09
N LEU A 206 -11.82 5.48 17.53
CA LEU A 206 -12.06 5.93 18.91
C LEU A 206 -13.56 5.93 19.26
N ASN A 207 -14.42 6.37 18.35
CA ASN A 207 -15.87 6.31 18.57
C ASN A 207 -16.38 4.86 18.68
N LEU A 208 -15.81 3.93 17.90
CA LEU A 208 -16.12 2.51 18.06
C LEU A 208 -15.67 1.96 19.41
N GLN A 209 -14.48 2.34 19.92
CA GLN A 209 -14.04 1.99 21.27
C GLN A 209 -14.97 2.57 22.33
N LEU A 210 -15.36 3.84 22.20
CA LEU A 210 -16.27 4.50 23.11
C LEU A 210 -17.62 3.79 23.20
N MET A 211 -18.23 3.50 22.04
CA MET A 211 -19.50 2.77 21.98
C MET A 211 -19.41 1.42 22.71
N ARG A 212 -18.30 0.66 22.52
CA ARG A 212 -18.09 -0.63 23.19
C ARG A 212 -17.88 -0.47 24.69
N ALA A 213 -17.16 0.57 25.15
CA ALA A 213 -16.96 0.84 26.57
C ALA A 213 -18.29 1.20 27.26
N GLU A 214 -19.13 1.99 26.60
CA GLU A 214 -20.46 2.34 27.07
C GLU A 214 -21.38 1.12 27.18
N GLN A 215 -21.39 0.27 26.17
CA GLN A 215 -22.18 -0.98 26.18
C GLN A 215 -21.72 -1.95 27.28
N ALA A 216 -20.42 -1.95 27.60
CA ALA A 216 -19.86 -2.77 28.67
C ALA A 216 -20.01 -2.13 30.09
N GLY A 217 -20.58 -0.93 30.21
CA GLY A 217 -20.68 -0.19 31.47
C GLY A 217 -19.32 0.29 32.02
N ALA A 218 -18.28 0.32 31.20
CA ALA A 218 -16.93 0.73 31.57
C ALA A 218 -16.79 2.27 31.60
N SER A 219 -17.45 2.91 32.59
CA SER A 219 -17.59 4.37 32.65
C SER A 219 -16.27 5.13 32.66
N ALA A 220 -15.27 4.68 33.44
CA ALA A 220 -13.96 5.33 33.50
C ALA A 220 -13.24 5.31 32.14
N GLU A 221 -13.33 4.21 31.39
CA GLU A 221 -12.77 4.09 30.04
C GLU A 221 -13.54 4.96 29.05
N ALA A 222 -14.87 4.97 29.11
CA ALA A 222 -15.69 5.83 28.27
C ALA A 222 -15.33 7.31 28.45
N GLU A 223 -15.18 7.78 29.71
CA GLU A 223 -14.73 9.14 29.99
C GLU A 223 -13.33 9.45 29.44
N ARG A 224 -12.39 8.50 29.53
CA ARG A 224 -11.06 8.65 28.95
C ARG A 224 -11.12 8.79 27.42
N LEU A 225 -11.95 7.97 26.77
CA LEU A 225 -12.13 8.01 25.32
C LEU A 225 -12.79 9.30 24.86
N ARG A 226 -13.79 9.82 25.56
CA ARG A 226 -14.42 11.13 25.26
C ARG A 226 -13.37 12.24 25.28
N ARG A 227 -12.51 12.29 26.31
CA ARG A 227 -11.43 13.30 26.35
C ARG A 227 -10.44 13.16 25.18
N ARG A 228 -10.08 11.93 24.79
CA ARG A 228 -9.24 11.73 23.61
C ARG A 228 -9.91 12.24 22.32
N ILE A 229 -11.20 11.95 22.14
CA ILE A 229 -11.97 12.38 20.98
C ILE A 229 -12.02 13.92 20.94
N ALA A 230 -12.32 14.60 22.07
CA ALA A 230 -12.33 16.05 22.17
C ALA A 230 -11.00 16.67 21.73
N VAL A 231 -9.87 16.14 22.21
CA VAL A 231 -8.53 16.59 21.76
C VAL A 231 -8.34 16.43 20.26
N VAL A 232 -8.74 15.31 19.68
CA VAL A 232 -8.60 15.04 18.23
C VAL A 232 -9.53 15.99 17.43
N GLN A 233 -10.68 16.38 17.97
CA GLN A 233 -11.59 17.33 17.35
C GLN A 233 -11.09 18.78 17.45
N GLY A 234 -10.10 19.04 18.30
CA GLY A 234 -9.58 20.38 18.57
C GLY A 234 -10.40 21.13 19.62
N GLU A 235 -11.17 20.41 20.41
CA GLU A 235 -11.90 20.94 21.56
C GLU A 235 -10.97 20.87 22.79
N PRO A 236 -10.75 21.99 23.51
CA PRO A 236 -9.85 22.03 24.66
C PRO A 236 -10.39 21.30 25.91
#